data_27b49e70d341ca284e1714d2f7afbfc5
#
_entry.id   27b49e70d341ca284e1714d2f7afbfc5
#
_cell.length_a   1.000
_cell.length_b   1.000
_cell.length_c   1.000
_cell.angle_alpha   90.00
_cell.angle_beta   90.00
_cell.angle_gamma   90.00
#
_symmetry.space_group_name_H-M   'P 1'
#
loop_
_entity.id
_entity.type
_entity.pdbx_description
1 polymer ?
#
loop_
_entity_poly.entity_id
_entity_poly.type
_entity_poly.pdbx_seq_one_letter_code
_entity_poly.pdbx_strand_id
1 'polypeptide(L)' 'MYLINVWDREELLFKGKTETEPKIDMNEKNYIVKTNEEGKVVDHKFASARYRITYEDI' A
#
# COMPACT_ATOMS: atom_id res chain seq x y z
N MET A 1 -6.02 12.73 -0.60
CA MET A 1 -6.30 11.30 -0.71
C MET A 1 -5.40 10.69 -1.78
N TYR A 2 -5.03 9.44 -1.64
CA TYR A 2 -4.11 8.77 -2.54
C TYR A 2 -4.75 7.54 -3.17
N LEU A 3 -4.49 7.34 -4.45
CA LEU A 3 -4.81 6.09 -5.12
C LEU A 3 -3.56 5.24 -5.15
N ILE A 4 -3.60 4.09 -4.48
CA ILE A 4 -2.45 3.20 -4.32
C ILE A 4 -2.65 1.92 -5.11
N ASN A 5 -1.62 1.51 -5.83
CA ASN A 5 -1.57 0.24 -6.56
C ASN A 5 -0.39 -0.57 -6.07
N VAL A 6 -0.61 -1.84 -5.81
CA VAL A 6 0.44 -2.80 -5.44
C VAL A 6 0.54 -3.85 -6.52
N TRP A 7 1.75 -4.05 -7.03
CA TRP A 7 2.02 -4.92 -8.17
C TRP A 7 2.97 -6.05 -7.77
N ASP A 8 2.68 -7.26 -8.22
CA ASP A 8 3.64 -8.35 -8.26
C ASP A 8 4.04 -8.53 -9.72
N ARG A 9 5.21 -8.00 -10.08
CA ARG A 9 5.65 -7.88 -11.47
C ARG A 9 4.65 -7.07 -12.29
N GLU A 10 3.93 -7.68 -13.21
CA GLU A 10 2.91 -7.01 -14.03
C GLU A 10 1.50 -7.26 -13.53
N GLU A 11 1.34 -8.04 -12.47
CA GLU A 11 0.03 -8.36 -11.91
C GLU A 11 -0.35 -7.34 -10.84
N LEU A 12 -1.51 -6.72 -11.01
CA LEU A 12 -2.07 -5.82 -10.02
C LEU A 12 -2.76 -6.64 -8.93
N LEU A 13 -2.21 -6.60 -7.71
CA LEU A 13 -2.74 -7.35 -6.57
C LEU A 13 -3.70 -6.55 -5.72
N PHE A 14 -3.46 -5.25 -5.61
CA PHE A 14 -4.24 -4.39 -4.73
C PHE A 14 -4.38 -3.01 -5.37
N LYS A 15 -5.60 -2.46 -5.29
CA LYS A 15 -5.87 -1.10 -5.71
C LYS A 15 -6.87 -0.50 -4.72
N GLY A 16 -6.53 0.65 -4.15
CA GLY A 16 -7.42 1.26 -3.18
C GLY A 16 -7.10 2.72 -2.95
N LYS A 17 -8.07 3.43 -2.38
CA LYS A 17 -7.92 4.82 -1.98
C LYS A 17 -7.60 4.88 -0.49
N THR A 18 -6.63 5.71 -0.13
CA THR A 18 -6.22 5.90 1.26
C THR A 18 -6.08 7.38 1.59
N GLU A 19 -6.17 7.71 2.87
CA GLU A 19 -5.96 9.10 3.33
C GLU A 19 -4.48 9.44 3.45
N THR A 20 -3.64 8.43 3.61
CA THR A 20 -2.19 8.60 3.77
C THR A 20 -1.44 7.89 2.66
N GLU A 21 -0.26 8.44 2.31
CA GLU A 21 0.61 7.78 1.35
C GLU A 21 1.18 6.48 1.93
N PRO A 22 1.62 5.53 1.07
CA PRO A 22 2.23 4.30 1.57
C PRO A 22 3.54 4.62 2.27
N LYS A 23 3.81 3.88 3.34
CA LYS A 23 5.03 4.03 4.13
C LYS A 23 5.90 2.80 3.97
N ILE A 24 7.20 2.97 4.18
CA ILE A 24 8.12 1.86 4.18
C ILE A 24 8.63 1.62 5.61
N ASP A 25 8.57 0.36 6.05
CA ASP A 25 9.21 -0.08 7.29
C ASP A 25 10.57 -0.67 6.93
N MET A 26 11.62 0.08 7.23
CA MET A 26 12.98 -0.32 6.89
C MET A 26 13.48 -1.50 7.72
N ASN A 27 12.96 -1.68 8.92
CA ASN A 27 13.38 -2.78 9.79
C ASN A 27 12.84 -4.12 9.29
N GLU A 28 11.56 -4.16 8.97
CA GLU A 28 10.91 -5.37 8.46
C GLU A 28 10.94 -5.47 6.94
N LYS A 29 11.36 -4.42 6.26
CA LYS A 29 11.43 -4.32 4.80
C LYS A 29 10.07 -4.56 4.15
N ASN A 30 9.06 -3.89 4.69
CA ASN A 30 7.69 -3.95 4.18
C ASN A 30 7.19 -2.57 3.79
N TYR A 31 6.36 -2.51 2.77
CA TYR A 31 5.48 -1.37 2.55
C TYR A 31 4.23 -1.55 3.41
N ILE A 32 3.77 -0.47 4.01
CA ILE A 32 2.55 -0.45 4.82
C ILE A 32 1.54 0.46 4.14
N VAL A 33 0.39 -0.11 3.81
CA VAL A 33 -0.74 0.60 3.24
C VAL A 33 -1.88 0.56 4.25
N LYS A 34 -2.35 1.74 4.66
CA LYS A 34 -3.42 1.85 5.65
C LYS A 34 -4.73 2.14 4.95
N THR A 35 -5.72 1.29 5.18
CA THR A 35 -7.08 1.49 4.68
C THR A 35 -8.04 1.64 5.85
N ASN A 36 -9.14 2.35 5.60
CA ASN A 36 -10.22 2.46 6.59
C ASN A 36 -11.34 1.51 6.17
N GLU A 37 -11.57 0.49 6.96
CA GLU A 37 -12.60 -0.51 6.72
C GLU A 37 -13.60 -0.49 7.87
N GLU A 38 -14.80 -0.01 7.57
CA GLU A 38 -15.90 0.08 8.55
C GLU A 38 -15.50 0.82 9.83
N GLY A 39 -14.80 1.94 9.69
CA GLY A 39 -14.37 2.76 10.80
C GLY A 39 -13.11 2.27 11.51
N LYS A 40 -12.50 1.20 11.04
CA LYS A 40 -11.25 0.67 11.59
C LYS A 40 -10.11 0.83 10.59
N VAL A 41 -8.96 1.24 11.08
CA VAL A 41 -7.75 1.33 10.27
C VAL A 41 -7.11 -0.06 10.20
N VAL A 42 -6.93 -0.56 8.98
CA VAL A 42 -6.30 -1.85 8.72
C VAL A 42 -4.97 -1.61 8.01
N ASP A 43 -3.91 -2.20 8.54
CA ASP A 43 -2.58 -2.14 7.93
C ASP A 43 -2.39 -3.33 7.01
N HIS A 44 -2.08 -3.05 5.74
CA HIS A 44 -1.71 -4.07 4.76
C HIS A 44 -0.20 -4.00 4.55
N LYS A 45 0.49 -5.11 4.74
CA LYS A 45 1.94 -5.17 4.62
C LYS A 45 2.35 -5.97 3.39
N PHE A 46 3.28 -5.39 2.62
CA PHE A 46 3.78 -6.01 1.39
C PHE A 46 5.31 -5.97 1.41
N ALA A 47 5.94 -7.11 1.19
CA ALA A 47 7.41 -7.20 1.17
C ALA A 47 7.99 -6.27 0.10
N SER A 48 8.85 -5.33 0.50
CA SER A 48 9.40 -4.33 -0.42
C SER A 48 10.33 -4.92 -1.48
N ALA A 49 10.93 -6.08 -1.20
CA ALA A 49 11.81 -6.75 -2.16
C ALA A 49 11.04 -7.46 -3.28
N ARG A 50 9.76 -7.75 -3.07
CA ARG A 50 8.96 -8.50 -4.04
C ARG A 50 7.93 -7.64 -4.75
N TYR A 51 7.30 -6.71 -4.04
CA TYR A 51 6.17 -5.96 -4.58
C TYR A 51 6.59 -4.53 -4.93
N ARG A 52 5.97 -4.00 -5.97
CA ARG A 52 6.15 -2.62 -6.38
C ARG A 52 4.88 -1.84 -6.03
N ILE A 53 5.06 -0.65 -5.49
CA ILE A 53 3.95 0.24 -5.18
C ILE A 53 4.05 1.49 -6.04
N THR A 54 2.92 1.84 -6.65
CA THR A 54 2.74 3.12 -7.32
C THR A 54 1.57 3.84 -6.66
N TYR A 55 1.66 5.16 -6.53
CA TYR A 55 0.57 5.94 -5.98
C TYR A 55 0.54 7.33 -6.57
N GLU A 56 -0.62 7.94 -6.49
CA GLU A 56 -0.82 9.31 -6.92
C GLU A 56 -1.79 10.02 -6.00
N ASP A 57 -1.59 11.32 -5.84
CA ASP A 57 -2.49 12.17 -5.08
C ASP A 57 -3.68 12.55 -5.95
N ILE A 58 -4.86 12.23 -5.50
CA ILE A 58 -6.09 12.46 -6.27
C ILE A 58 -7.04 13.46 -5.61
#